data_b1dc13a2049599ca94c558f2b7d8aea2
#
_entry.id   b1dc13a2049599ca94c558f2b7d8aea2
#
_cell.length_a   1.000
_cell.length_b   1.000
_cell.length_c   1.000
_cell.angle_alpha   90.00
_cell.angle_beta   90.00
_cell.angle_gamma   90.00
#
_symmetry.space_group_name_H-M   'P 1'
#
loop_
_entity.id
_entity.type
_entity.pdbx_description
1 polymer ?
#
loop_
_entity_poly.entity_id
_entity_poly.type
_entity_poly.pdbx_seq_one_letter_code
_entity_poly.pdbx_strand_id
1 'polypeptide(L)'
;MKRAWQDVAMSTPAMNLMTALRSGHSTSPRLTWYGPDSERVELSGRVLDNWVAKTSNFLQDELDARPGTRLRLDLPAHWKSLVWALAAWQLGMEVVLDDGDAELLVTDNPDGGSGFDAVVAVPLAALAMKWPGDLPAGVLDYAAEVRLHGDVFMAHEEPDGGLAAISGGSAPHSHSELLDSFADTLEGGVRLLVRASEGLEAALSHALGAWKEDGSVVLVHADVEVSQHLLENERVSGPAS
;
A
#
# COMPACT_ATOMS: atom_id res chain seq x y z
N MET A 1 15.34 -40.50 8.07
CA MET A 1 14.29 -39.82 7.26
C MET A 1 13.89 -38.52 7.93
N LYS A 2 14.83 -37.54 7.98
CA LYS A 2 14.66 -36.19 8.55
C LYS A 2 15.54 -35.22 7.76
N ARG A 3 15.14 -34.82 6.55
CA ARG A 3 15.72 -33.70 5.77
C ARG A 3 14.77 -33.42 4.62
N ALA A 4 13.70 -32.69 4.86
CA ALA A 4 12.84 -32.17 3.78
C ALA A 4 12.03 -30.92 4.20
N TRP A 5 12.46 -30.17 5.22
CA TRP A 5 11.73 -28.98 5.69
C TRP A 5 12.66 -27.76 5.89
N GLN A 6 13.78 -27.68 5.17
CA GLN A 6 14.75 -26.59 5.32
C GLN A 6 14.81 -25.60 4.14
N ASP A 7 13.96 -25.75 3.12
CA ASP A 7 13.91 -24.84 1.97
C ASP A 7 12.47 -24.35 1.71
N VAL A 8 11.74 -23.99 2.76
CA VAL A 8 10.63 -23.05 2.59
C VAL A 8 11.28 -21.67 2.64
N ALA A 9 11.49 -21.07 1.48
CA ALA A 9 11.84 -19.68 1.35
C ALA A 9 11.02 -18.88 2.36
N MET A 10 11.69 -18.12 3.22
CA MET A 10 11.04 -17.40 4.32
C MET A 10 10.33 -16.17 3.74
N SER A 11 9.12 -16.36 3.19
CA SER A 11 8.32 -15.25 2.69
C SER A 11 8.03 -14.27 3.83
N THR A 12 8.16 -12.96 3.54
CA THR A 12 7.85 -11.93 4.53
C THR A 12 6.36 -11.94 4.90
N PRO A 13 5.97 -11.40 6.07
CA PRO A 13 4.56 -11.24 6.45
C PRO A 13 3.71 -10.53 5.38
N ALA A 14 4.25 -9.50 4.71
CA ALA A 14 3.56 -8.81 3.62
C ALA A 14 3.28 -9.72 2.42
N MET A 15 4.23 -10.56 2.01
CA MET A 15 4.03 -11.54 0.93
C MET A 15 2.98 -12.59 1.31
N ASN A 16 2.97 -13.02 2.58
CA ASN A 16 1.96 -13.94 3.09
C ASN A 16 0.57 -13.30 3.09
N LEU A 17 0.47 -12.03 3.50
CA LEU A 17 -0.77 -11.26 3.47
C LEU A 17 -1.31 -11.16 2.03
N MET A 18 -0.46 -10.80 1.05
CA MET A 18 -0.88 -10.73 -0.35
C MET A 18 -1.33 -12.08 -0.89
N THR A 19 -0.68 -13.16 -0.49
CA THR A 19 -1.10 -14.53 -0.83
C THR A 19 -2.47 -14.87 -0.23
N ALA A 20 -2.74 -14.46 1.01
CA ALA A 20 -4.04 -14.64 1.66
C ALA A 20 -5.15 -13.82 0.96
N LEU A 21 -4.89 -12.56 0.63
CA LEU A 21 -5.83 -11.69 -0.09
C LEU A 21 -6.19 -12.23 -1.49
N ARG A 22 -5.25 -12.90 -2.14
CA ARG A 22 -5.41 -13.52 -3.46
C ARG A 22 -6.18 -14.84 -3.41
N SER A 23 -5.93 -15.68 -2.42
CA SER A 23 -6.44 -17.06 -2.33
C SER A 23 -7.73 -17.19 -1.50
N GLY A 24 -7.90 -16.39 -0.45
CA GLY A 24 -9.13 -16.33 0.34
C GLY A 24 -10.16 -15.45 -0.37
N HIS A 25 -11.42 -15.48 -0.06
CA HIS A 25 -12.52 -14.63 -0.60
C HIS A 25 -12.11 -13.50 -1.56
N SER A 26 -11.35 -13.82 -2.62
CA SER A 26 -10.64 -12.88 -3.50
C SER A 26 -11.56 -11.92 -4.26
N THR A 27 -12.85 -12.22 -4.32
CA THR A 27 -13.89 -11.37 -4.92
C THR A 27 -14.57 -10.44 -3.92
N SER A 28 -14.33 -10.64 -2.61
CA SER A 28 -14.89 -9.77 -1.57
C SER A 28 -14.15 -8.44 -1.53
N PRO A 29 -14.83 -7.31 -1.26
CA PRO A 29 -14.17 -6.02 -1.05
C PRO A 29 -13.17 -6.10 0.10
N ARG A 30 -11.93 -5.64 -0.16
CA ARG A 30 -10.88 -5.52 0.86
C ARG A 30 -10.56 -4.08 1.18
N LEU A 31 -10.75 -3.19 0.20
CA LEU A 31 -10.56 -1.77 0.35
C LEU A 31 -11.63 -1.03 -0.42
N THR A 32 -12.36 -0.15 0.26
CA THR A 32 -13.28 0.79 -0.37
C THR A 32 -12.81 2.20 -0.03
N TRP A 33 -12.63 3.03 -1.03
CA TRP A 33 -12.28 4.44 -0.91
C TRP A 33 -13.48 5.32 -1.20
N TYR A 34 -13.69 6.31 -0.34
CA TYR A 34 -14.60 7.43 -0.56
C TYR A 34 -13.78 8.72 -0.64
N GLY A 35 -13.69 9.27 -1.84
CA GLY A 35 -12.98 10.50 -2.15
C GLY A 35 -13.90 11.72 -2.32
N PRO A 36 -13.33 12.91 -2.57
CA PRO A 36 -14.09 14.09 -2.90
C PRO A 36 -14.91 13.88 -4.19
N ASP A 37 -15.84 14.80 -4.48
CA ASP A 37 -16.67 14.79 -5.70
C ASP A 37 -17.47 13.49 -5.92
N SER A 38 -17.88 12.84 -4.83
CA SER A 38 -18.60 11.55 -4.85
C SER A 38 -17.80 10.38 -5.43
N GLU A 39 -16.47 10.48 -5.42
CA GLU A 39 -15.61 9.40 -5.86
C GLU A 39 -15.78 8.18 -4.94
N ARG A 40 -16.02 7.02 -5.53
CA ARG A 40 -16.02 5.73 -4.84
C ARG A 40 -15.25 4.69 -5.63
N VAL A 41 -14.23 4.12 -5.01
CA VAL A 41 -13.41 3.03 -5.58
C VAL A 41 -13.53 1.83 -4.67
N GLU A 42 -13.88 0.67 -5.23
CA GLU A 42 -13.91 -0.58 -4.49
C GLU A 42 -12.93 -1.59 -5.08
N LEU A 43 -12.02 -2.07 -4.25
CA LEU A 43 -11.02 -3.04 -4.61
C LEU A 43 -11.30 -4.35 -3.88
N SER A 44 -11.67 -5.39 -4.64
CA SER A 44 -11.68 -6.75 -4.12
C SER A 44 -10.26 -7.24 -3.87
N GLY A 45 -10.10 -8.35 -3.15
CA GLY A 45 -8.76 -8.93 -2.92
C GLY A 45 -7.97 -9.13 -4.21
N ARG A 46 -8.62 -9.62 -5.28
CA ARG A 46 -7.98 -9.78 -6.60
C ARG A 46 -7.59 -8.45 -7.23
N VAL A 47 -8.47 -7.44 -7.17
CA VAL A 47 -8.18 -6.14 -7.80
C VAL A 47 -7.09 -5.41 -7.04
N LEU A 48 -7.08 -5.49 -5.71
CA LEU A 48 -6.00 -4.96 -4.88
C LEU A 48 -4.67 -5.64 -5.21
N ASP A 49 -4.66 -6.98 -5.30
CA ASP A 49 -3.48 -7.77 -5.67
C ASP A 49 -2.95 -7.38 -7.06
N ASN A 50 -3.83 -7.18 -8.05
CA ASN A 50 -3.41 -6.75 -9.39
C ASN A 50 -2.73 -5.37 -9.37
N TRP A 51 -3.27 -4.40 -8.61
CA TRP A 51 -2.65 -3.09 -8.47
C TRP A 51 -1.29 -3.18 -7.78
N VAL A 52 -1.21 -3.98 -6.70
CA VAL A 52 0.05 -4.19 -5.97
C VAL A 52 1.07 -4.88 -6.86
N ALA A 53 0.70 -5.93 -7.60
CA ALA A 53 1.60 -6.63 -8.51
C ALA A 53 2.15 -5.72 -9.63
N LYS A 54 1.29 -4.91 -10.25
CA LYS A 54 1.72 -3.94 -11.29
C LYS A 54 2.68 -2.89 -10.72
N THR A 55 2.40 -2.40 -9.52
CA THR A 55 3.25 -1.42 -8.84
C THR A 55 4.58 -2.04 -8.43
N SER A 56 4.58 -3.29 -7.95
CA SER A 56 5.83 -4.02 -7.62
C SER A 56 6.68 -4.26 -8.87
N ASN A 57 6.07 -4.67 -10.00
CA ASN A 57 6.78 -4.81 -11.27
C ASN A 57 7.33 -3.46 -11.75
N PHE A 58 6.56 -2.37 -11.66
CA PHE A 58 7.05 -1.03 -11.98
C PHE A 58 8.26 -0.63 -11.13
N LEU A 59 8.20 -0.86 -9.80
CA LEU A 59 9.32 -0.60 -8.89
C LEU A 59 10.57 -1.41 -9.26
N GLN A 60 10.39 -2.70 -9.54
CA GLN A 60 11.48 -3.64 -9.83
C GLN A 60 12.11 -3.39 -11.21
N ASP A 61 11.27 -3.24 -12.25
CA ASP A 61 11.71 -3.27 -13.64
C ASP A 61 12.14 -1.89 -14.16
N GLU A 62 11.50 -0.80 -13.68
CA GLU A 62 11.79 0.56 -14.14
C GLU A 62 12.66 1.35 -13.17
N LEU A 63 12.62 1.03 -11.86
CA LEU A 63 13.34 1.78 -10.84
C LEU A 63 14.47 0.98 -10.19
N ASP A 64 14.78 -0.22 -10.70
CA ASP A 64 15.80 -1.13 -10.15
C ASP A 64 15.68 -1.34 -8.63
N ALA A 65 14.46 -1.23 -8.08
CA ALA A 65 14.21 -1.36 -6.65
C ALA A 65 14.50 -2.79 -6.16
N ARG A 66 15.12 -2.90 -4.98
CA ARG A 66 15.60 -4.15 -4.38
C ARG A 66 15.28 -4.20 -2.89
N PRO A 67 15.45 -5.33 -2.23
CA PRO A 67 15.38 -5.38 -0.77
C PRO A 67 16.30 -4.34 -0.12
N GLY A 68 15.76 -3.56 0.80
CA GLY A 68 16.46 -2.47 1.49
C GLY A 68 16.48 -1.12 0.77
N THR A 69 16.03 -1.02 -0.50
CA THR A 69 15.80 0.29 -1.14
C THR A 69 14.80 1.11 -0.32
N ARG A 70 15.11 2.37 -0.06
CA ARG A 70 14.28 3.28 0.73
C ARG A 70 13.40 4.13 -0.18
N LEU A 71 12.10 4.06 0.04
CA LEU A 71 11.08 4.78 -0.72
C LEU A 71 10.38 5.76 0.22
N ARG A 72 10.57 7.07 -0.03
CA ARG A 72 9.77 8.10 0.63
C ARG A 72 8.38 8.13 0.02
N LEU A 73 7.37 7.82 0.84
CA LEU A 73 5.97 7.81 0.44
C LEU A 73 5.29 9.11 0.91
N ASP A 74 5.45 10.16 0.11
CA ASP A 74 4.91 11.49 0.35
C ASP A 74 3.53 11.64 -0.32
N LEU A 75 2.58 10.86 0.17
CA LEU A 75 1.19 10.84 -0.27
C LEU A 75 0.24 10.93 0.93
N PRO A 76 -0.94 11.53 0.80
CA PRO A 76 -1.96 11.45 1.84
C PRO A 76 -2.46 10.02 2.04
N ALA A 77 -3.22 9.77 3.11
CA ALA A 77 -3.95 8.51 3.29
C ALA A 77 -4.99 8.36 2.16
N HIS A 78 -4.68 7.49 1.22
CA HIS A 78 -5.43 7.26 -0.01
C HIS A 78 -5.29 5.80 -0.43
N TRP A 79 -6.23 5.24 -1.19
CA TRP A 79 -6.14 3.85 -1.63
C TRP A 79 -4.85 3.54 -2.43
N LYS A 80 -4.36 4.50 -3.22
CA LYS A 80 -3.09 4.35 -3.96
C LYS A 80 -1.89 4.29 -3.02
N SER A 81 -1.91 5.04 -1.93
CA SER A 81 -0.82 5.03 -0.94
C SER A 81 -0.69 3.68 -0.26
N LEU A 82 -1.83 3.00 0.02
CA LEU A 82 -1.82 1.65 0.54
C LEU A 82 -1.28 0.64 -0.49
N VAL A 83 -1.62 0.81 -1.77
CA VAL A 83 -1.06 -0.01 -2.86
C VAL A 83 0.46 0.15 -2.95
N TRP A 84 0.97 1.39 -2.88
CA TRP A 84 2.40 1.68 -2.93
C TRP A 84 3.16 1.06 -1.76
N ALA A 85 2.64 1.18 -0.54
CA ALA A 85 3.25 0.58 0.65
C ALA A 85 3.30 -0.97 0.54
N LEU A 86 2.18 -1.61 0.15
CA LEU A 86 2.14 -3.06 -0.06
C LEU A 86 3.11 -3.52 -1.16
N ALA A 87 3.24 -2.75 -2.26
CA ALA A 87 4.15 -3.06 -3.34
C ALA A 87 5.62 -2.96 -2.91
N ALA A 88 5.97 -1.90 -2.18
CA ALA A 88 7.31 -1.73 -1.61
C ALA A 88 7.65 -2.88 -0.64
N TRP A 89 6.73 -3.25 0.24
CA TRP A 89 6.95 -4.35 1.18
C TRP A 89 7.04 -5.73 0.53
N GLN A 90 6.36 -5.97 -0.60
CA GLN A 90 6.56 -7.21 -1.36
C GLN A 90 7.99 -7.36 -1.91
N LEU A 91 8.65 -6.25 -2.23
CA LEU A 91 10.03 -6.19 -2.68
C LEU A 91 11.04 -6.19 -1.52
N GLY A 92 10.60 -6.08 -0.27
CA GLY A 92 11.50 -5.94 0.87
C GLY A 92 12.10 -4.55 1.02
N MET A 93 11.45 -3.52 0.46
CA MET A 93 11.84 -2.11 0.56
C MET A 93 11.41 -1.51 1.89
N GLU A 94 12.08 -0.42 2.28
CA GLU A 94 11.68 0.43 3.40
C GLU A 94 10.78 1.56 2.92
N VAL A 95 9.59 1.71 3.53
CA VAL A 95 8.71 2.87 3.34
C VAL A 95 9.07 3.93 4.38
N VAL A 96 9.48 5.11 3.93
CA VAL A 96 9.84 6.27 4.77
C VAL A 96 8.66 7.25 4.75
N LEU A 97 8.11 7.58 5.92
CA LEU A 97 6.91 8.42 6.06
C LEU A 97 7.20 9.89 6.39
N ASP A 98 8.45 10.23 6.65
CA ASP A 98 8.89 11.60 6.97
C ASP A 98 9.90 12.12 5.92
N ASP A 99 10.58 13.22 6.25
CA ASP A 99 11.63 13.83 5.43
C ASP A 99 12.99 13.10 5.51
N GLY A 100 13.00 11.83 5.95
CA GLY A 100 14.20 11.01 6.02
C GLY A 100 14.85 10.76 4.65
N ASP A 101 16.12 10.39 4.66
CA ASP A 101 16.84 10.03 3.42
C ASP A 101 16.14 8.85 2.72
N ALA A 102 16.02 8.93 1.41
CA ALA A 102 15.49 7.87 0.56
C ALA A 102 16.05 7.98 -0.86
N GLU A 103 16.12 6.86 -1.57
CA GLU A 103 16.54 6.81 -2.97
C GLU A 103 15.38 7.20 -3.91
N LEU A 104 14.15 6.81 -3.56
CA LEU A 104 12.98 7.03 -4.39
C LEU A 104 11.98 7.95 -3.69
N LEU A 105 11.36 8.85 -4.45
CA LEU A 105 10.25 9.68 -4.00
C LEU A 105 8.97 9.32 -4.76
N VAL A 106 7.90 9.03 -4.02
CA VAL A 106 6.55 8.86 -4.56
C VAL A 106 5.65 9.94 -3.96
N THR A 107 5.13 10.83 -4.79
CA THR A 107 4.44 12.05 -4.33
C THR A 107 3.30 12.47 -5.25
N ASP A 108 2.33 13.20 -4.71
CA ASP A 108 1.31 13.92 -5.47
C ASP A 108 1.69 15.40 -5.74
N ASN A 109 2.89 15.81 -5.29
CA ASN A 109 3.46 17.14 -5.53
C ASN A 109 4.90 17.04 -6.03
N PRO A 110 5.14 16.78 -7.34
CA PRO A 110 6.46 16.46 -7.88
C PRO A 110 7.42 17.64 -8.03
N ASP A 111 6.99 18.88 -7.78
CA ASP A 111 7.82 20.08 -8.01
C ASP A 111 9.03 20.20 -7.06
N GLY A 112 9.00 19.48 -5.92
CA GLY A 112 10.05 19.48 -4.90
C GLY A 112 11.04 18.30 -4.98
N GLY A 113 10.99 17.48 -6.03
CA GLY A 113 11.68 16.18 -6.10
C GLY A 113 13.18 16.21 -6.42
N SER A 114 13.96 17.16 -5.88
CA SER A 114 15.40 17.17 -6.08
C SER A 114 16.13 16.31 -5.03
N GLY A 115 17.15 15.56 -5.47
CA GLY A 115 18.01 14.77 -4.57
C GLY A 115 17.64 13.30 -4.45
N PHE A 116 16.63 12.82 -5.16
CA PHE A 116 16.26 11.41 -5.28
C PHE A 116 16.81 10.82 -6.59
N ASP A 117 17.08 9.53 -6.60
CA ASP A 117 17.51 8.81 -7.81
C ASP A 117 16.36 8.74 -8.82
N ALA A 118 15.12 8.61 -8.33
CA ALA A 118 13.92 8.73 -9.15
C ALA A 118 12.76 9.36 -8.37
N VAL A 119 11.90 10.09 -9.12
CA VAL A 119 10.68 10.73 -8.62
C VAL A 119 9.50 10.22 -9.42
N VAL A 120 8.46 9.77 -8.72
CA VAL A 120 7.23 9.25 -9.32
C VAL A 120 6.05 10.14 -8.89
N ALA A 121 5.40 10.76 -9.86
CA ALA A 121 4.19 11.55 -9.64
C ALA A 121 2.94 10.66 -9.68
N VAL A 122 2.15 10.72 -8.62
CA VAL A 122 0.93 9.92 -8.46
C VAL A 122 -0.31 10.83 -8.48
N PRO A 123 -1.06 10.88 -9.60
CA PRO A 123 -2.32 11.61 -9.60
C PRO A 123 -3.35 10.88 -8.72
N LEU A 124 -3.94 11.59 -7.75
CA LEU A 124 -4.84 10.97 -6.77
C LEU A 124 -6.23 10.67 -7.35
N ALA A 125 -6.72 11.45 -8.33
CA ALA A 125 -8.02 11.16 -8.96
C ALA A 125 -8.11 9.69 -9.42
N ALA A 126 -9.22 9.01 -9.09
CA ALA A 126 -9.35 7.55 -9.28
C ALA A 126 -9.20 7.10 -10.72
N LEU A 127 -9.76 7.86 -11.65
CA LEU A 127 -9.78 7.53 -13.08
C LEU A 127 -8.66 8.25 -13.87
N ALA A 128 -7.68 8.86 -13.20
CA ALA A 128 -6.56 9.49 -13.88
C ALA A 128 -5.83 8.46 -14.76
N MET A 129 -5.70 8.81 -16.04
CA MET A 129 -4.97 7.99 -17.04
C MET A 129 -3.54 8.47 -17.20
N LYS A 130 -3.25 9.69 -16.78
CA LYS A 130 -1.96 10.35 -16.77
C LYS A 130 -1.98 11.52 -15.78
N TRP A 131 -0.83 12.05 -15.49
CA TRP A 131 -0.69 13.28 -14.69
C TRP A 131 -1.43 14.46 -15.34
N PRO A 132 -2.14 15.27 -14.56
CA PRO A 132 -2.82 16.46 -15.08
C PRO A 132 -1.81 17.61 -15.32
N GLY A 133 -1.48 17.88 -16.56
CA GLY A 133 -0.52 18.94 -16.92
C GLY A 133 0.87 18.41 -17.26
N ASP A 134 1.87 19.30 -17.18
CA ASP A 134 3.26 18.97 -17.45
C ASP A 134 3.96 18.47 -16.18
N LEU A 135 4.85 17.49 -16.33
CA LEU A 135 5.73 17.02 -15.26
C LEU A 135 7.12 17.66 -15.39
N PRO A 136 7.82 17.90 -14.27
CA PRO A 136 9.24 18.23 -14.31
C PRO A 136 10.05 17.18 -15.08
N ALA A 137 11.14 17.62 -15.70
CA ALA A 137 12.00 16.70 -16.47
C ALA A 137 12.54 15.56 -15.61
N GLY A 138 12.38 14.32 -16.08
CA GLY A 138 12.83 13.11 -15.37
C GLY A 138 11.85 12.56 -14.33
N VAL A 139 10.71 13.24 -14.09
CA VAL A 139 9.66 12.70 -13.22
C VAL A 139 8.80 11.71 -14.00
N LEU A 140 8.54 10.56 -13.41
CA LEU A 140 7.73 9.49 -14.00
C LEU A 140 6.24 9.67 -13.67
N ASP A 141 5.38 9.40 -14.64
CA ASP A 141 3.93 9.43 -14.48
C ASP A 141 3.40 8.04 -14.10
N TYR A 142 3.14 7.82 -12.82
CA TYR A 142 2.61 6.54 -12.34
C TYR A 142 1.36 6.06 -13.08
N ALA A 143 0.41 6.96 -13.35
CA ALA A 143 -0.85 6.56 -13.96
C ALA A 143 -0.70 6.11 -15.42
N ALA A 144 0.29 6.64 -16.14
CA ALA A 144 0.64 6.22 -17.49
C ALA A 144 1.41 4.89 -17.46
N GLU A 145 2.44 4.79 -16.60
CA GLU A 145 3.40 3.69 -16.60
C GLU A 145 2.84 2.40 -15.98
N VAL A 146 2.16 2.46 -14.82
CA VAL A 146 1.72 1.26 -14.07
C VAL A 146 0.88 0.28 -14.89
N ARG A 147 0.18 0.76 -15.92
CA ARG A 147 -0.67 -0.07 -16.78
C ARG A 147 0.10 -0.94 -17.76
N LEU A 148 1.36 -0.61 -18.01
CA LEU A 148 2.24 -1.35 -18.92
C LEU A 148 2.78 -2.63 -18.25
N HIS A 149 2.69 -2.71 -16.92
CA HIS A 149 3.21 -3.83 -16.14
C HIS A 149 2.20 -4.96 -15.96
N GLY A 150 2.74 -6.17 -15.77
CA GLY A 150 1.97 -7.39 -15.54
C GLY A 150 1.23 -7.38 -14.21
N ASP A 151 0.12 -8.10 -14.13
CA ASP A 151 -0.69 -8.29 -12.92
C ASP A 151 -0.30 -9.53 -12.09
N VAL A 152 0.86 -10.12 -12.41
CA VAL A 152 1.54 -11.16 -11.65
C VAL A 152 2.93 -10.68 -11.30
N PHE A 153 3.28 -10.69 -10.03
CA PHE A 153 4.58 -10.27 -9.53
C PHE A 153 5.41 -11.47 -9.07
N MET A 154 6.69 -11.46 -9.43
CA MET A 154 7.71 -12.38 -8.95
C MET A 154 8.96 -11.58 -8.59
N ALA A 155 9.36 -11.59 -7.33
CA ALA A 155 10.55 -10.89 -6.87
C ALA A 155 11.81 -11.50 -7.52
N HIS A 156 12.73 -10.66 -8.01
CA HIS A 156 14.04 -11.09 -8.51
C HIS A 156 14.97 -11.49 -7.38
N GLU A 157 14.83 -10.83 -6.23
CA GLU A 157 15.60 -11.10 -5.01
C GLU A 157 14.63 -11.40 -3.87
N GLU A 158 15.01 -12.33 -3.00
CA GLU A 158 14.18 -12.72 -1.86
C GLU A 158 14.27 -11.66 -0.76
N PRO A 159 13.14 -11.10 -0.28
CA PRO A 159 13.16 -10.12 0.80
C PRO A 159 13.65 -10.71 2.13
N ASP A 160 14.50 -9.98 2.86
CA ASP A 160 14.95 -10.35 4.20
C ASP A 160 14.02 -9.73 5.26
N GLY A 161 13.43 -10.58 6.11
CA GLY A 161 12.56 -10.16 7.20
C GLY A 161 13.22 -9.26 8.26
N GLY A 162 14.54 -9.26 8.35
CA GLY A 162 15.30 -8.40 9.26
C GLY A 162 15.51 -6.97 8.78
N LEU A 163 15.29 -6.69 7.48
CA LEU A 163 15.38 -5.32 6.94
C LEU A 163 14.24 -4.44 7.47
N ALA A 164 14.47 -3.12 7.50
CA ALA A 164 13.45 -2.15 7.83
C ALA A 164 12.32 -2.18 6.79
N ALA A 165 11.07 -2.21 7.25
CA ALA A 165 9.89 -2.13 6.42
C ALA A 165 9.26 -0.75 6.43
N ILE A 166 9.30 -0.05 7.57
CA ILE A 166 8.73 1.27 7.73
C ILE A 166 9.53 2.09 8.72
N SER A 167 9.70 3.38 8.44
CA SER A 167 10.33 4.37 9.30
C SER A 167 9.72 5.76 9.09
N GLY A 168 10.16 6.74 9.90
CA GLY A 168 9.66 8.12 9.82
C GLY A 168 8.28 8.35 10.44
N GLY A 169 7.70 7.31 11.04
CA GLY A 169 6.46 7.40 11.80
C GLY A 169 6.71 7.37 13.32
N SER A 170 5.75 6.82 14.07
CA SER A 170 5.81 6.70 15.54
C SER A 170 6.97 5.81 16.00
N ALA A 171 7.29 4.73 15.27
CA ALA A 171 8.43 3.85 15.51
C ALA A 171 8.84 3.11 14.22
N PRO A 172 10.12 2.79 14.03
CA PRO A 172 10.54 1.92 12.95
C PRO A 172 10.16 0.46 13.22
N HIS A 173 9.81 -0.27 12.16
CA HIS A 173 9.54 -1.72 12.22
C HIS A 173 10.24 -2.45 11.09
N SER A 174 10.72 -3.66 11.36
CA SER A 174 11.24 -4.57 10.34
C SER A 174 10.11 -5.28 9.58
N HIS A 175 10.45 -5.91 8.46
CA HIS A 175 9.48 -6.71 7.71
C HIS A 175 8.87 -7.85 8.54
N SER A 176 9.65 -8.49 9.41
CA SER A 176 9.15 -9.53 10.30
C SER A 176 8.18 -9.02 11.37
N GLU A 177 8.30 -7.76 11.77
CA GLU A 177 7.46 -7.12 12.80
C GLU A 177 6.21 -6.42 12.24
N LEU A 178 6.13 -6.24 10.91
CA LEU A 178 5.12 -5.41 10.27
C LEU A 178 3.69 -5.80 10.63
N LEU A 179 3.36 -7.07 10.65
CA LEU A 179 2.01 -7.53 11.00
C LEU A 179 1.80 -7.78 12.50
N ASP A 180 2.87 -7.95 13.27
CA ASP A 180 2.76 -8.29 14.69
C ASP A 180 2.89 -7.08 15.61
N SER A 181 3.63 -6.06 15.17
CA SER A 181 3.92 -4.87 16.00
C SER A 181 3.41 -3.57 15.42
N PHE A 182 3.36 -3.43 14.08
CA PHE A 182 2.84 -2.22 13.44
C PHE A 182 1.35 -2.30 13.15
N ALA A 183 0.84 -3.45 12.67
CA ALA A 183 -0.58 -3.62 12.37
C ALA A 183 -1.43 -3.63 13.65
N ASP A 184 -2.58 -2.99 13.59
CA ASP A 184 -3.55 -3.00 14.71
C ASP A 184 -4.03 -4.41 15.05
N THR A 185 -4.37 -4.59 16.33
CA THR A 185 -5.04 -5.81 16.80
C THR A 185 -6.55 -5.63 16.71
N LEU A 186 -7.18 -6.35 15.79
CA LEU A 186 -8.61 -6.26 15.50
C LEU A 186 -9.29 -7.63 15.62
N GLU A 187 -10.62 -7.61 15.73
CA GLU A 187 -11.43 -8.82 15.66
C GLU A 187 -11.52 -9.36 14.23
N GLY A 188 -11.64 -10.69 14.09
CA GLY A 188 -11.68 -11.35 12.79
C GLY A 188 -12.87 -10.91 11.93
N GLY A 189 -12.63 -10.69 10.62
CA GLY A 189 -13.66 -10.36 9.65
C GLY A 189 -14.24 -8.95 9.75
N VAL A 190 -13.64 -8.06 10.56
CA VAL A 190 -14.12 -6.69 10.74
C VAL A 190 -14.11 -5.90 9.43
N ARG A 191 -15.15 -5.11 9.18
CA ARG A 191 -15.17 -4.05 8.17
C ARG A 191 -14.98 -2.71 8.87
N LEU A 192 -13.76 -2.23 8.84
CA LEU A 192 -13.31 -1.06 9.60
C LEU A 192 -13.49 0.22 8.78
N LEU A 193 -14.06 1.27 9.37
CA LEU A 193 -14.01 2.60 8.80
C LEU A 193 -12.74 3.31 9.31
N VAL A 194 -11.98 3.88 8.38
CA VAL A 194 -10.74 4.64 8.64
C VAL A 194 -10.87 6.02 8.02
N ARG A 195 -10.55 7.06 8.78
CA ARG A 195 -10.56 8.42 8.28
C ARG A 195 -9.17 8.80 7.75
N ALA A 196 -9.10 9.27 6.51
CA ALA A 196 -7.84 9.74 5.93
C ALA A 196 -7.19 10.90 6.72
N SER A 197 -8.00 11.65 7.49
CA SER A 197 -7.53 12.72 8.38
C SER A 197 -6.65 12.23 9.55
N GLU A 198 -6.65 10.92 9.84
CA GLU A 198 -5.75 10.31 10.85
C GLU A 198 -4.31 10.17 10.36
N GLY A 199 -4.09 10.37 9.06
CA GLY A 199 -2.78 10.27 8.44
C GLY A 199 -2.47 8.89 7.83
N LEU A 200 -1.40 8.84 7.05
CA LEU A 200 -1.04 7.65 6.28
C LEU A 200 -0.59 6.49 7.19
N GLU A 201 0.20 6.77 8.23
CA GLU A 201 0.67 5.75 9.17
C GLU A 201 -0.51 5.01 9.84
N ALA A 202 -1.48 5.76 10.37
CA ALA A 202 -2.68 5.18 10.98
C ALA A 202 -3.48 4.35 9.96
N ALA A 203 -3.68 4.88 8.74
CA ALA A 203 -4.39 4.17 7.70
C ALA A 203 -3.72 2.85 7.30
N LEU A 204 -2.38 2.81 7.25
CA LEU A 204 -1.60 1.59 6.99
C LEU A 204 -1.74 0.58 8.13
N SER A 205 -1.59 1.02 9.39
CA SER A 205 -1.73 0.16 10.58
C SER A 205 -3.13 -0.49 10.65
N HIS A 206 -4.17 0.32 10.50
CA HIS A 206 -5.57 -0.14 10.50
C HIS A 206 -5.87 -1.11 9.35
N ALA A 207 -5.37 -0.81 8.14
CA ALA A 207 -5.59 -1.65 6.97
C ALA A 207 -4.89 -3.02 7.13
N LEU A 208 -3.65 -3.04 7.56
CA LEU A 208 -2.91 -4.27 7.82
C LEU A 208 -3.59 -5.11 8.90
N GLY A 209 -4.04 -4.47 10.00
CA GLY A 209 -4.77 -5.14 11.08
C GLY A 209 -6.06 -5.79 10.59
N ALA A 210 -6.86 -5.06 9.80
CA ALA A 210 -8.09 -5.60 9.23
C ALA A 210 -7.82 -6.76 8.26
N TRP A 211 -6.86 -6.61 7.35
CA TRP A 211 -6.54 -7.65 6.36
C TRP A 211 -5.91 -8.90 6.97
N LYS A 212 -5.06 -8.74 8.00
CA LYS A 212 -4.48 -9.86 8.76
C LYS A 212 -5.57 -10.80 9.30
N GLU A 213 -6.68 -10.24 9.73
CA GLU A 213 -7.82 -10.94 10.33
C GLU A 213 -8.97 -11.20 9.33
N ASP A 214 -8.67 -11.29 8.03
CA ASP A 214 -9.64 -11.51 6.92
C ASP A 214 -10.72 -10.44 6.81
N GLY A 215 -10.49 -9.25 7.35
CA GLY A 215 -11.37 -8.10 7.32
C GLY A 215 -11.22 -7.24 6.08
N SER A 216 -11.81 -6.04 6.14
CA SER A 216 -11.79 -5.04 5.06
C SER A 216 -11.81 -3.62 5.61
N VAL A 217 -11.40 -2.65 4.79
CA VAL A 217 -11.33 -1.23 5.15
C VAL A 217 -12.22 -0.38 4.26
N VAL A 218 -12.92 0.56 4.88
CA VAL A 218 -13.58 1.70 4.22
C VAL A 218 -12.77 2.95 4.58
N LEU A 219 -11.92 3.39 3.67
CA LEU A 219 -11.09 4.58 3.82
C LEU A 219 -11.84 5.80 3.29
N VAL A 220 -11.99 6.84 4.12
CA VAL A 220 -12.83 7.99 3.81
C VAL A 220 -11.99 9.27 3.84
N HIS A 221 -12.00 10.04 2.75
CA HIS A 221 -11.35 11.35 2.66
C HIS A 221 -11.88 12.33 3.72
N ALA A 222 -11.04 13.26 4.15
CA ALA A 222 -11.38 14.22 5.20
C ALA A 222 -12.62 15.08 4.87
N ASP A 223 -12.84 15.40 3.60
CA ASP A 223 -13.96 16.22 3.14
C ASP A 223 -15.26 15.43 2.94
N VAL A 224 -15.25 14.11 3.14
CA VAL A 224 -16.44 13.28 2.99
C VAL A 224 -17.11 13.09 4.34
N GLU A 225 -18.38 13.47 4.43
CA GLU A 225 -19.17 13.27 5.64
C GLU A 225 -19.48 11.78 5.86
N VAL A 226 -19.09 11.26 7.02
CA VAL A 226 -19.43 9.91 7.43
C VAL A 226 -20.84 9.91 8.02
N SER A 227 -21.83 9.72 7.16
CA SER A 227 -23.24 9.63 7.55
C SER A 227 -23.60 8.22 8.06
N GLN A 228 -24.69 8.13 8.84
CA GLN A 228 -25.24 6.83 9.25
C GLN A 228 -25.58 5.96 8.03
N HIS A 229 -26.06 6.56 6.95
CA HIS A 229 -26.36 5.88 5.69
C HIS A 229 -25.12 5.25 5.05
N LEU A 230 -23.96 5.94 5.06
CA LEU A 230 -22.69 5.38 4.59
C LEU A 230 -22.29 4.16 5.43
N LEU A 231 -22.35 4.28 6.76
CA LEU A 231 -22.00 3.19 7.68
C LEU A 231 -22.86 1.94 7.43
N GLU A 232 -24.18 2.12 7.26
CA GLU A 232 -25.10 1.04 6.99
C GLU A 232 -24.90 0.41 5.61
N ASN A 233 -24.74 1.22 4.56
CA ASN A 233 -24.49 0.74 3.19
C ASN A 233 -23.19 -0.06 3.07
N GLU A 234 -22.13 0.43 3.70
CA GLU A 234 -20.84 -0.24 3.72
C GLU A 234 -20.76 -1.35 4.77
N ARG A 235 -21.83 -1.55 5.59
CA ARG A 235 -21.88 -2.57 6.63
C ARG A 235 -20.66 -2.49 7.57
N VAL A 236 -20.27 -1.27 7.95
CA VAL A 236 -19.20 -1.06 8.89
C VAL A 236 -19.54 -1.76 10.21
N SER A 237 -18.63 -2.62 10.69
CA SER A 237 -18.85 -3.46 11.88
C SER A 237 -17.83 -3.21 12.98
N GLY A 238 -16.70 -2.60 12.65
CA GLY A 238 -15.68 -2.19 13.62
C GLY A 238 -15.99 -0.87 14.28
N PRO A 239 -15.23 -0.50 15.34
CA PRO A 239 -15.31 0.84 15.89
C PRO A 239 -15.02 1.85 14.77
N ALA A 240 -15.79 2.93 14.71
CA ALA A 240 -15.44 4.07 13.85
C ALA A 240 -14.29 4.80 14.56
N SER A 241 -13.09 4.75 13.97
CA SER A 241 -11.94 5.55 14.41
C SER A 241 -12.16 7.03 14.12
#